data_1bf712a827029bd113bc49b8ea5a19d0
#
_entry.id   1bf712a827029bd113bc49b8ea5a19d0
#
_cell.length_a   1.000
_cell.length_b   1.000
_cell.length_c   1.000
_cell.angle_alpha   90.00
_cell.angle_beta   90.00
_cell.angle_gamma   90.00
#
_symmetry.space_group_name_H-M   'P 1'
#
loop_
_entity.id
_entity.type
_entity.pdbx_description
1 polymer ?
#
loop_
_entity_poly.entity_id
_entity_poly.type
_entity_poly.pdbx_seq_one_letter_code
_entity_poly.pdbx_strand_id
1 'polypeptide(L)'
;MSKIYTSLEQLIGATPLLELGHLQKDQNLGARLLAKLEYLNPAGSAKDRVAKAMLDDAEAKGLLQPDSVIIEPTSGNTGIGLAAVAAGRGYRTIIVMPDTMSMERRLLMTAYGAELVLTPGAKGMAGSIEKAEELAKELPHAFIPGQFDNPANAAAHRTTTGPEIWNDTDGQVDIFVAGVGTGGTITGVGEYLKEKNPQVKVVAVEPASSPLLSKGTAGPHGLQGIGANFVPKVLNTGIYDEIIPVTEADAYSAGRLIGRREGVLVGISSGAALWAAMELAKRPENAGKTIVVLLPDTGDRYLSTPMFQE
;
A
#
# COMPACT_ATOMS: atom_id res chain seq x y z
N MET A 1 -25.13 -20.80 3.78
CA MET A 1 -24.49 -20.41 5.05
C MET A 1 -24.69 -18.92 5.26
N SER A 2 -24.98 -18.50 6.48
CA SER A 2 -25.10 -17.07 6.83
C SER A 2 -23.76 -16.36 6.60
N LYS A 3 -23.82 -15.17 5.97
CA LYS A 3 -22.62 -14.30 5.75
C LYS A 3 -22.61 -13.16 6.78
N ILE A 4 -22.86 -13.46 8.03
CA ILE A 4 -22.79 -12.48 9.12
C ILE A 4 -21.38 -12.51 9.69
N TYR A 5 -20.67 -11.38 9.57
CA TYR A 5 -19.33 -11.19 10.12
C TYR A 5 -19.44 -10.62 11.53
N THR A 6 -18.56 -11.05 12.43
CA THR A 6 -18.54 -10.65 13.84
C THR A 6 -17.41 -9.70 14.20
N SER A 7 -16.46 -9.47 13.28
CA SER A 7 -15.41 -8.49 13.43
C SER A 7 -15.05 -7.84 12.09
N LEU A 8 -14.52 -6.61 12.15
CA LEU A 8 -13.99 -5.90 10.99
C LEU A 8 -12.93 -6.72 10.24
N GLU A 9 -12.11 -7.43 10.98
CA GLU A 9 -10.96 -8.17 10.44
C GLU A 9 -11.33 -9.31 9.50
N GLN A 10 -12.54 -9.87 9.66
CA GLN A 10 -13.07 -10.88 8.74
C GLN A 10 -13.42 -10.32 7.36
N LEU A 11 -13.46 -9.00 7.23
CA LEU A 11 -13.71 -8.29 5.99
C LEU A 11 -12.42 -7.84 5.30
N ILE A 12 -11.26 -7.99 5.96
CA ILE A 12 -9.97 -7.62 5.39
C ILE A 12 -9.55 -8.68 4.37
N GLY A 13 -9.16 -8.23 3.19
CA GLY A 13 -8.77 -9.11 2.08
C GLY A 13 -9.93 -9.51 1.20
N ALA A 14 -9.75 -10.55 0.40
CA ALA A 14 -10.70 -11.00 -0.62
C ALA A 14 -11.21 -9.85 -1.52
N THR A 15 -10.33 -8.88 -1.81
CA THR A 15 -10.64 -7.74 -2.67
C THR A 15 -10.73 -8.19 -4.12
N PRO A 16 -11.63 -7.61 -4.94
CA PRO A 16 -11.83 -8.06 -6.30
C PRO A 16 -10.72 -7.62 -7.25
N LEU A 17 -10.61 -8.33 -8.38
CA LEU A 17 -10.02 -7.83 -9.61
C LEU A 17 -11.10 -7.17 -10.48
N LEU A 18 -10.79 -6.00 -11.02
CA LEU A 18 -11.61 -5.30 -12.01
C LEU A 18 -10.88 -5.25 -13.34
N GLU A 19 -11.51 -5.72 -14.41
CA GLU A 19 -10.98 -5.52 -15.76
C GLU A 19 -11.28 -4.10 -16.23
N LEU A 20 -10.23 -3.38 -16.64
CA LEU A 20 -10.31 -1.97 -17.03
C LEU A 20 -10.65 -1.85 -18.53
N GLY A 21 -11.83 -2.37 -18.93
CA GLY A 21 -12.21 -2.54 -20.34
C GLY A 21 -12.42 -1.23 -21.09
N HIS A 22 -12.98 -0.19 -20.45
CA HIS A 22 -13.12 1.13 -21.08
C HIS A 22 -11.74 1.77 -21.30
N LEU A 23 -10.85 1.64 -20.31
CA LEU A 23 -9.51 2.21 -20.38
C LEU A 23 -8.67 1.51 -21.42
N GLN A 24 -8.75 0.16 -21.51
CA GLN A 24 -8.09 -0.64 -22.56
C GLN A 24 -8.50 -0.17 -23.96
N LYS A 25 -9.79 0.02 -24.18
CA LYS A 25 -10.32 0.47 -25.46
C LYS A 25 -9.91 1.89 -25.81
N ASP A 26 -10.08 2.82 -24.86
CA ASP A 26 -9.80 4.25 -25.08
C ASP A 26 -8.32 4.54 -25.31
N GLN A 27 -7.44 3.78 -24.67
CA GLN A 27 -5.98 3.92 -24.79
C GLN A 27 -5.36 2.95 -25.81
N ASN A 28 -6.21 2.16 -26.51
CA ASN A 28 -5.78 1.16 -27.49
C ASN A 28 -4.69 0.23 -26.95
N LEU A 29 -4.91 -0.32 -25.73
CA LEU A 29 -3.94 -1.19 -25.07
C LEU A 29 -3.96 -2.59 -25.67
N GLY A 30 -2.78 -3.15 -25.96
CA GLY A 30 -2.65 -4.49 -26.54
C GLY A 30 -2.77 -5.63 -25.52
N ALA A 31 -2.56 -5.34 -24.24
CA ALA A 31 -2.64 -6.32 -23.15
C ALA A 31 -3.97 -6.19 -22.38
N ARG A 32 -4.40 -7.27 -21.75
CA ARG A 32 -5.50 -7.28 -20.78
C ARG A 32 -5.03 -6.65 -19.47
N LEU A 33 -5.75 -5.64 -18.97
CA LEU A 33 -5.38 -4.89 -17.77
C LEU A 33 -6.39 -5.13 -16.67
N LEU A 34 -5.93 -5.72 -15.55
CA LEU A 34 -6.73 -6.03 -14.36
C LEU A 34 -6.23 -5.20 -13.17
N ALA A 35 -7.14 -4.56 -12.46
CA ALA A 35 -6.86 -3.79 -11.25
C ALA A 35 -7.25 -4.55 -9.98
N LYS A 36 -6.31 -4.80 -9.07
CA LYS A 36 -6.59 -5.30 -7.72
C LYS A 36 -7.00 -4.14 -6.84
N LEU A 37 -8.27 -4.09 -6.44
CA LEU A 37 -8.90 -2.95 -5.79
C LEU A 37 -8.75 -3.01 -4.26
N GLU A 38 -7.60 -2.64 -3.74
CA GLU A 38 -7.31 -2.70 -2.30
C GLU A 38 -8.04 -1.66 -1.46
N TYR A 39 -8.64 -0.64 -2.08
CA TYR A 39 -9.49 0.32 -1.36
C TYR A 39 -10.79 -0.31 -0.82
N LEU A 40 -11.17 -1.50 -1.26
CA LEU A 40 -12.32 -2.24 -0.75
C LEU A 40 -12.04 -2.98 0.57
N ASN A 41 -10.82 -2.92 1.09
CA ASN A 41 -10.60 -3.26 2.49
C ASN A 41 -11.36 -2.28 3.41
N PRO A 42 -11.79 -2.70 4.61
CA PRO A 42 -12.69 -1.93 5.49
C PRO A 42 -12.19 -0.53 5.88
N ALA A 43 -10.88 -0.37 6.12
CA ALA A 43 -10.27 0.94 6.39
C ALA A 43 -9.72 1.60 5.11
N GLY A 44 -10.04 1.06 3.93
CA GLY A 44 -9.85 1.67 2.62
C GLY A 44 -8.47 1.54 2.01
N SER A 45 -7.64 0.56 2.42
CA SER A 45 -6.33 0.35 1.80
C SER A 45 -5.73 -1.04 1.97
N ALA A 46 -4.71 -1.35 1.18
CA ALA A 46 -3.88 -2.54 1.33
C ALA A 46 -3.21 -2.66 2.72
N LYS A 47 -3.09 -1.55 3.44
CA LYS A 47 -2.45 -1.53 4.76
C LYS A 47 -3.31 -2.14 5.87
N ASP A 48 -4.60 -2.34 5.64
CA ASP A 48 -5.47 -3.09 6.54
C ASP A 48 -4.94 -4.52 6.72
N ARG A 49 -4.50 -5.15 5.62
CA ARG A 49 -3.86 -6.47 5.64
C ARG A 49 -2.57 -6.47 6.45
N VAL A 50 -1.74 -5.46 6.23
CA VAL A 50 -0.44 -5.30 6.90
C VAL A 50 -0.63 -5.06 8.39
N ALA A 51 -1.55 -4.16 8.76
CA ALA A 51 -1.89 -3.88 10.15
C ALA A 51 -2.35 -5.15 10.89
N LYS A 52 -3.32 -5.86 10.30
CA LYS A 52 -3.79 -7.13 10.85
C LYS A 52 -2.66 -8.13 11.03
N ALA A 53 -1.85 -8.36 10.01
CA ALA A 53 -0.78 -9.36 10.04
C ALA A 53 0.31 -9.02 11.07
N MET A 54 0.70 -7.75 11.22
CA MET A 54 1.68 -7.32 12.21
C MET A 54 1.17 -7.51 13.63
N LEU A 55 -0.13 -7.27 13.88
CA LEU A 55 -0.72 -7.48 15.21
C LEU A 55 -0.95 -8.96 15.48
N ASP A 56 -1.40 -9.77 14.51
CA ASP A 56 -1.51 -11.22 14.62
C ASP A 56 -0.17 -11.87 14.99
N ASP A 57 0.91 -11.47 14.30
CA ASP A 57 2.25 -11.97 14.55
C ASP A 57 2.74 -11.59 15.95
N ALA A 58 2.48 -10.35 16.37
CA ALA A 58 2.86 -9.87 17.70
C ALA A 58 2.11 -10.57 18.83
N GLU A 59 0.81 -10.82 18.66
CA GLU A 59 0.00 -11.60 19.61
C GLU A 59 0.49 -13.06 19.69
N ALA A 60 0.72 -13.69 18.54
CA ALA A 60 1.21 -15.06 18.46
C ALA A 60 2.59 -15.25 19.13
N LYS A 61 3.43 -14.20 19.12
CA LYS A 61 4.74 -14.17 19.79
C LYS A 61 4.69 -13.73 21.25
N GLY A 62 3.49 -13.39 21.77
CA GLY A 62 3.33 -12.88 23.15
C GLY A 62 3.93 -11.48 23.37
N LEU A 63 4.13 -10.70 22.30
CA LEU A 63 4.62 -9.32 22.37
C LEU A 63 3.51 -8.32 22.68
N LEU A 64 2.25 -8.67 22.43
CA LEU A 64 1.07 -7.89 22.78
C LEU A 64 0.30 -8.56 23.92
N GLN A 65 -0.08 -7.75 24.90
CA GLN A 65 -0.91 -8.08 26.04
C GLN A 65 -2.17 -7.20 26.00
N PRO A 66 -3.23 -7.51 26.77
CA PRO A 66 -4.49 -6.75 26.72
C PRO A 66 -4.35 -5.25 27.03
N ASP A 67 -3.32 -4.86 27.79
CA ASP A 67 -3.00 -3.48 28.17
C ASP A 67 -1.85 -2.87 27.35
N SER A 68 -1.42 -3.52 26.28
CA SER A 68 -0.37 -3.02 25.41
C SER A 68 -0.77 -1.74 24.70
N VAL A 69 0.21 -0.87 24.46
CA VAL A 69 0.08 0.37 23.71
C VAL A 69 0.80 0.22 22.38
N ILE A 70 0.04 0.27 21.28
CA ILE A 70 0.60 0.22 19.92
C ILE A 70 1.06 1.63 19.55
N ILE A 71 2.32 1.77 19.15
CA ILE A 71 2.92 3.05 18.75
C ILE A 71 3.50 2.88 17.35
N GLU A 72 3.08 3.69 16.37
CA GLU A 72 3.65 3.62 15.02
C GLU A 72 3.99 5.02 14.50
N PRO A 73 5.24 5.25 14.05
CA PRO A 73 5.62 6.49 13.38
C PRO A 73 5.17 6.39 11.91
N THR A 74 4.03 6.97 11.60
CA THR A 74 3.47 6.93 10.25
C THR A 74 2.47 8.04 10.02
N SER A 75 2.45 8.59 8.82
CA SER A 75 1.45 9.59 8.40
C SER A 75 0.46 9.05 7.37
N GLY A 76 0.55 7.77 7.04
CA GLY A 76 -0.16 7.18 5.92
C GLY A 76 -1.17 6.10 6.31
N ASN A 77 -1.50 5.30 5.31
CA ASN A 77 -2.51 4.23 5.41
C ASN A 77 -2.19 3.18 6.49
N THR A 78 -0.92 2.97 6.84
CA THR A 78 -0.54 2.06 7.93
C THR A 78 -1.11 2.52 9.27
N GLY A 79 -1.03 3.82 9.57
CA GLY A 79 -1.62 4.38 10.78
C GLY A 79 -3.13 4.22 10.82
N ILE A 80 -3.81 4.42 9.68
CA ILE A 80 -5.26 4.23 9.57
C ILE A 80 -5.62 2.76 9.77
N GLY A 81 -4.92 1.83 9.11
CA GLY A 81 -5.15 0.39 9.25
C GLY A 81 -4.90 -0.10 10.68
N LEU A 82 -3.79 0.34 11.31
CA LEU A 82 -3.49 0.00 12.71
C LEU A 82 -4.56 0.55 13.66
N ALA A 83 -4.98 1.81 13.49
CA ALA A 83 -6.03 2.39 14.31
C ALA A 83 -7.34 1.60 14.19
N ALA A 84 -7.75 1.22 12.97
CA ALA A 84 -8.97 0.46 12.74
C ALA A 84 -8.93 -0.95 13.35
N VAL A 85 -7.85 -1.70 13.13
CA VAL A 85 -7.70 -3.08 13.65
C VAL A 85 -7.56 -3.06 15.18
N ALA A 86 -6.72 -2.17 15.70
CA ALA A 86 -6.50 -2.02 17.14
C ALA A 86 -7.76 -1.63 17.89
N ALA A 87 -8.59 -0.74 17.33
CA ALA A 87 -9.89 -0.40 17.91
C ALA A 87 -10.81 -1.63 18.05
N GLY A 88 -10.84 -2.49 17.02
CA GLY A 88 -11.60 -3.74 17.06
C GLY A 88 -11.09 -4.75 18.10
N ARG A 89 -9.82 -4.69 18.48
CA ARG A 89 -9.18 -5.54 19.49
C ARG A 89 -9.13 -4.92 20.89
N GLY A 90 -9.47 -3.64 21.01
CA GLY A 90 -9.43 -2.91 22.30
C GLY A 90 -8.04 -2.44 22.70
N TYR A 91 -7.08 -2.37 21.79
CA TYR A 91 -5.75 -1.82 22.07
C TYR A 91 -5.74 -0.29 22.03
N ARG A 92 -5.03 0.31 22.96
CA ARG A 92 -4.64 1.72 22.88
C ARG A 92 -3.66 1.92 21.72
N THR A 93 -3.87 2.96 20.92
CA THR A 93 -3.01 3.22 19.75
C THR A 93 -2.57 4.67 19.73
N ILE A 94 -1.26 4.88 19.58
CA ILE A 94 -0.63 6.20 19.42
C ILE A 94 0.03 6.25 18.05
N ILE A 95 -0.37 7.20 17.22
CA ILE A 95 0.26 7.44 15.91
C ILE A 95 1.10 8.71 16.00
N VAL A 96 2.36 8.59 15.64
CA VAL A 96 3.32 9.69 15.68
C VAL A 96 3.60 10.17 14.27
N MET A 97 3.40 11.46 14.00
CA MET A 97 3.58 12.02 12.63
C MET A 97 3.98 13.49 12.66
N PRO A 98 4.60 14.00 11.57
CA PRO A 98 4.86 15.42 11.42
C PRO A 98 3.56 16.23 11.36
N ASP A 99 3.58 17.45 11.92
CA ASP A 99 2.44 18.38 11.93
C ASP A 99 2.05 18.95 10.56
N THR A 100 2.85 18.67 9.53
CA THR A 100 2.59 19.03 8.13
C THR A 100 1.73 18.03 7.37
N MET A 101 1.37 16.90 8.00
CA MET A 101 0.60 15.83 7.35
C MET A 101 -0.88 16.19 7.18
N SER A 102 -1.54 15.58 6.20
CA SER A 102 -2.91 15.93 5.79
C SER A 102 -3.92 15.80 6.93
N MET A 103 -4.85 16.76 6.97
CA MET A 103 -5.92 16.80 7.98
C MET A 103 -6.86 15.60 7.85
N GLU A 104 -7.15 15.17 6.63
CA GLU A 104 -8.06 14.05 6.35
C GLU A 104 -7.56 12.76 7.02
N ARG A 105 -6.26 12.49 6.94
CA ARG A 105 -5.66 11.30 7.58
C ARG A 105 -5.66 11.39 9.09
N ARG A 106 -5.39 12.58 9.64
CA ARG A 106 -5.47 12.81 11.09
C ARG A 106 -6.88 12.55 11.61
N LEU A 107 -7.90 13.09 10.93
CA LEU A 107 -9.30 12.90 11.30
C LEU A 107 -9.72 11.44 11.23
N LEU A 108 -9.29 10.70 10.20
CA LEU A 108 -9.57 9.27 10.10
C LEU A 108 -8.97 8.47 11.27
N MET A 109 -7.69 8.68 11.59
CA MET A 109 -7.05 7.99 12.70
C MET A 109 -7.71 8.31 14.04
N THR A 110 -8.02 9.60 14.29
CA THR A 110 -8.73 10.04 15.50
C THR A 110 -10.15 9.45 15.56
N ALA A 111 -10.85 9.36 14.42
CA ALA A 111 -12.19 8.75 14.37
C ALA A 111 -12.19 7.27 14.75
N TYR A 112 -11.10 6.55 14.49
CA TYR A 112 -10.87 5.17 14.99
C TYR A 112 -10.40 5.12 16.46
N GLY A 113 -10.24 6.27 17.13
CA GLY A 113 -9.82 6.35 18.53
C GLY A 113 -8.32 6.37 18.76
N ALA A 114 -7.50 6.52 17.73
CA ALA A 114 -6.06 6.67 17.90
C ALA A 114 -5.70 8.05 18.49
N GLU A 115 -4.74 8.05 19.39
CA GLU A 115 -4.10 9.28 19.88
C GLU A 115 -3.04 9.73 18.87
N LEU A 116 -3.04 11.04 18.57
CA LEU A 116 -2.05 11.61 17.66
C LEU A 116 -0.99 12.38 18.43
N VAL A 117 0.28 12.05 18.19
CA VAL A 117 1.43 12.83 18.67
C VAL A 117 2.08 13.50 17.46
N LEU A 118 1.98 14.83 17.43
CA LEU A 118 2.52 15.62 16.32
C LEU A 118 3.95 16.05 16.64
N THR A 119 4.84 15.88 15.68
CA THR A 119 6.24 16.32 15.75
C THR A 119 6.49 17.49 14.79
N PRO A 120 7.50 18.33 15.06
CA PRO A 120 7.82 19.44 14.16
C PRO A 120 8.09 18.98 12.73
N GLY A 121 7.37 19.55 11.76
CA GLY A 121 7.46 19.20 10.34
C GLY A 121 8.88 19.32 9.76
N ALA A 122 9.67 20.26 10.28
CA ALA A 122 11.08 20.41 9.90
C ALA A 122 11.97 19.19 10.19
N LYS A 123 11.58 18.33 11.15
CA LYS A 123 12.27 17.06 11.43
C LYS A 123 11.80 15.91 10.55
N GLY A 124 10.73 16.07 9.77
CA GLY A 124 10.15 15.04 8.91
C GLY A 124 9.84 13.74 9.66
N MET A 125 9.85 12.61 8.95
CA MET A 125 9.58 11.29 9.56
C MET A 125 10.65 10.86 10.56
N ALA A 126 11.89 11.32 10.42
CA ALA A 126 12.95 11.00 11.39
C ALA A 126 12.60 11.49 12.80
N GLY A 127 12.04 12.70 12.93
CA GLY A 127 11.56 13.21 14.21
C GLY A 127 10.38 12.42 14.79
N SER A 128 9.54 11.84 13.93
CA SER A 128 8.44 10.99 14.38
C SER A 128 8.92 9.62 14.85
N ILE A 129 9.94 9.05 14.22
CA ILE A 129 10.58 7.81 14.64
C ILE A 129 11.24 8.01 16.02
N GLU A 130 12.05 9.06 16.17
CA GLU A 130 12.69 9.41 17.44
C GLU A 130 11.66 9.53 18.57
N LYS A 131 10.54 10.24 18.33
CA LYS A 131 9.48 10.42 19.32
C LYS A 131 8.71 9.13 19.62
N ALA A 132 8.49 8.27 18.64
CA ALA A 132 7.86 6.97 18.87
C ALA A 132 8.73 6.06 19.74
N GLU A 133 10.04 6.05 19.51
CA GLU A 133 11.02 5.31 20.33
C GLU A 133 11.13 5.85 21.76
N GLU A 134 11.03 7.18 21.94
CA GLU A 134 10.97 7.82 23.27
C GLU A 134 9.72 7.35 24.03
N LEU A 135 8.54 7.46 23.40
CA LEU A 135 7.27 7.02 24.01
C LEU A 135 7.27 5.53 24.34
N ALA A 136 7.90 4.71 23.50
CA ALA A 136 7.98 3.27 23.73
C ALA A 136 8.86 2.91 24.95
N LYS A 137 9.81 3.78 25.34
CA LYS A 137 10.60 3.61 26.57
C LYS A 137 9.88 4.09 27.82
N GLU A 138 8.97 5.07 27.67
CA GLU A 138 8.24 5.68 28.78
C GLU A 138 6.97 4.90 29.15
N LEU A 139 6.33 4.28 28.16
CA LEU A 139 5.04 3.61 28.35
C LEU A 139 5.23 2.11 28.62
N PRO A 140 4.54 1.56 29.63
CA PRO A 140 4.57 0.13 29.87
C PRO A 140 3.89 -0.63 28.71
N HIS A 141 4.39 -1.83 28.42
CA HIS A 141 3.87 -2.72 27.38
C HIS A 141 3.71 -2.05 25.99
N ALA A 142 4.58 -1.07 25.69
CA ALA A 142 4.60 -0.43 24.39
C ALA A 142 5.12 -1.37 23.32
N PHE A 143 4.48 -1.35 22.15
CA PHE A 143 4.86 -2.13 21.00
C PHE A 143 4.89 -1.26 19.74
N ILE A 144 6.00 -1.30 19.01
CA ILE A 144 6.14 -0.65 17.69
C ILE A 144 6.06 -1.72 16.61
N PRO A 145 4.99 -1.76 15.81
CA PRO A 145 4.84 -2.73 14.70
C PRO A 145 5.96 -2.71 13.68
N GLY A 146 6.44 -1.53 13.29
CA GLY A 146 7.63 -1.38 12.45
C GLY A 146 7.43 -1.79 11.00
N GLN A 147 6.55 -1.14 10.26
CA GLN A 147 6.14 -1.52 8.90
C GLN A 147 7.29 -1.72 7.90
N PHE A 148 8.44 -1.07 8.07
CA PHE A 148 9.57 -1.15 7.16
C PHE A 148 10.51 -2.33 7.43
N ASP A 149 10.45 -2.90 8.63
CA ASP A 149 11.37 -3.92 9.13
C ASP A 149 10.66 -5.23 9.48
N ASN A 150 9.34 -5.20 9.68
CA ASN A 150 8.56 -6.35 10.14
C ASN A 150 8.22 -7.30 8.97
N PRO A 151 8.71 -8.55 9.00
CA PRO A 151 8.46 -9.52 7.93
C PRO A 151 6.97 -9.89 7.77
N ALA A 152 6.14 -9.69 8.79
CA ALA A 152 4.69 -9.90 8.71
C ALA A 152 4.03 -9.04 7.62
N ASN A 153 4.63 -7.90 7.27
CA ASN A 153 4.16 -7.06 6.17
C ASN A 153 4.20 -7.80 4.81
N ALA A 154 5.34 -8.34 4.42
CA ALA A 154 5.43 -9.11 3.18
C ALA A 154 4.65 -10.43 3.27
N ALA A 155 4.67 -11.09 4.43
CA ALA A 155 3.94 -12.33 4.69
C ALA A 155 2.43 -12.15 4.50
N ALA A 156 1.84 -11.02 4.90
CA ALA A 156 0.44 -10.69 4.68
C ALA A 156 0.06 -10.80 3.19
N HIS A 157 0.87 -10.22 2.32
CA HIS A 157 0.62 -10.24 0.89
C HIS A 157 0.94 -11.60 0.24
N ARG A 158 1.95 -12.31 0.74
CA ARG A 158 2.28 -13.65 0.26
C ARG A 158 1.19 -14.67 0.58
N THR A 159 0.54 -14.54 1.73
CA THR A 159 -0.48 -15.50 2.19
C THR A 159 -1.90 -15.11 1.81
N THR A 160 -2.15 -13.88 1.38
CA THR A 160 -3.50 -13.41 1.01
C THR A 160 -3.56 -12.82 -0.39
N THR A 161 -2.95 -11.66 -0.64
CA THR A 161 -3.06 -10.92 -1.91
C THR A 161 -2.53 -11.72 -3.11
N GLY A 162 -1.38 -12.38 -2.97
CA GLY A 162 -0.79 -13.24 -4.00
C GLY A 162 -1.72 -14.40 -4.39
N PRO A 163 -2.16 -15.23 -3.43
CA PRO A 163 -3.17 -16.28 -3.67
C PRO A 163 -4.47 -15.77 -4.31
N GLU A 164 -4.99 -14.64 -3.85
CA GLU A 164 -6.21 -14.05 -4.42
C GLU A 164 -6.01 -13.70 -5.90
N ILE A 165 -4.92 -13.01 -6.25
CA ILE A 165 -4.61 -12.67 -7.65
C ILE A 165 -4.49 -13.93 -8.50
N TRP A 166 -3.76 -14.94 -8.02
CA TRP A 166 -3.56 -16.19 -8.75
C TRP A 166 -4.87 -16.93 -9.00
N ASN A 167 -5.71 -17.06 -7.97
CA ASN A 167 -6.98 -17.77 -8.07
C ASN A 167 -8.00 -17.02 -8.92
N ASP A 168 -8.11 -15.69 -8.75
CA ASP A 168 -9.06 -14.86 -9.50
C ASP A 168 -8.71 -14.73 -10.99
N THR A 169 -7.48 -15.06 -11.37
CA THR A 169 -7.03 -15.10 -12.78
C THR A 169 -6.94 -16.52 -13.34
N ASP A 170 -7.33 -17.55 -12.60
CA ASP A 170 -7.09 -18.96 -12.95
C ASP A 170 -5.61 -19.24 -13.30
N GLY A 171 -4.70 -18.54 -12.60
CA GLY A 171 -3.27 -18.61 -12.85
C GLY A 171 -2.77 -17.87 -14.10
N GLN A 172 -3.63 -17.15 -14.80
CA GLN A 172 -3.31 -16.43 -16.03
C GLN A 172 -2.86 -15.00 -15.73
N VAL A 173 -1.71 -14.85 -15.09
CA VAL A 173 -1.05 -13.57 -14.85
C VAL A 173 0.35 -13.61 -15.43
N ASP A 174 0.65 -12.68 -16.35
CA ASP A 174 1.96 -12.57 -17.01
C ASP A 174 2.83 -11.51 -16.37
N ILE A 175 2.21 -10.39 -15.94
CA ILE A 175 2.92 -9.25 -15.37
C ILE A 175 2.17 -8.75 -14.14
N PHE A 176 2.87 -8.57 -13.02
CA PHE A 176 2.37 -7.94 -11.81
C PHE A 176 3.05 -6.58 -11.59
N VAL A 177 2.27 -5.53 -11.38
CA VAL A 177 2.75 -4.15 -11.21
C VAL A 177 2.35 -3.61 -9.84
N ALA A 178 3.31 -3.10 -9.08
CA ALA A 178 3.04 -2.46 -7.80
C ALA A 178 4.00 -1.30 -7.49
N GLY A 179 3.50 -0.26 -6.86
CA GLY A 179 4.30 0.81 -6.29
C GLY A 179 5.09 0.36 -5.06
N VAL A 180 6.31 0.83 -4.91
CA VAL A 180 7.19 0.46 -3.80
C VAL A 180 7.23 1.55 -2.73
N GLY A 181 6.49 1.32 -1.63
CA GLY A 181 6.58 2.08 -0.38
C GLY A 181 7.43 1.32 0.64
N THR A 182 6.82 0.46 1.46
CA THR A 182 7.54 -0.46 2.36
C THR A 182 8.15 -1.66 1.63
N GLY A 183 7.71 -1.93 0.41
CA GLY A 183 8.12 -3.10 -0.35
C GLY A 183 7.35 -4.39 -0.02
N GLY A 184 6.49 -4.39 0.99
CA GLY A 184 5.77 -5.60 1.42
C GLY A 184 4.87 -6.19 0.34
N THR A 185 4.12 -5.35 -0.37
CA THR A 185 3.22 -5.80 -1.45
C THR A 185 3.99 -6.50 -2.57
N ILE A 186 4.99 -5.81 -3.15
CA ILE A 186 5.73 -6.35 -4.29
C ILE A 186 6.54 -7.60 -3.92
N THR A 187 7.10 -7.62 -2.70
CA THR A 187 7.81 -8.78 -2.18
C THR A 187 6.86 -9.96 -2.02
N GLY A 188 5.80 -9.81 -1.22
CA GLY A 188 4.92 -10.93 -0.87
C GLY A 188 4.16 -11.47 -2.07
N VAL A 189 3.56 -10.60 -2.90
CA VAL A 189 2.85 -11.01 -4.12
C VAL A 189 3.83 -11.59 -5.14
N GLY A 190 4.96 -10.91 -5.37
CA GLY A 190 5.97 -11.35 -6.33
C GLY A 190 6.55 -12.73 -6.00
N GLU A 191 6.89 -12.97 -4.73
CA GLU A 191 7.37 -14.29 -4.27
C GLU A 191 6.33 -15.37 -4.50
N TYR A 192 5.06 -15.13 -4.15
CA TYR A 192 4.01 -16.10 -4.37
C TYR A 192 3.78 -16.39 -5.86
N LEU A 193 3.67 -15.36 -6.69
CA LEU A 193 3.42 -15.53 -8.12
C LEU A 193 4.58 -16.24 -8.82
N LYS A 194 5.83 -15.88 -8.52
CA LYS A 194 7.00 -16.56 -9.09
C LYS A 194 7.19 -17.99 -8.57
N GLU A 195 6.74 -18.30 -7.36
CA GLU A 195 6.68 -19.69 -6.87
C GLU A 195 5.69 -20.53 -7.70
N LYS A 196 4.55 -19.95 -8.09
CA LYS A 196 3.55 -20.61 -8.95
C LYS A 196 3.99 -20.70 -10.40
N ASN A 197 4.52 -19.62 -10.93
CA ASN A 197 5.02 -19.51 -12.30
C ASN A 197 6.25 -18.59 -12.37
N PRO A 198 7.46 -19.14 -12.48
CA PRO A 198 8.70 -18.35 -12.56
C PRO A 198 8.78 -17.38 -13.75
N GLN A 199 7.90 -17.51 -14.75
CA GLN A 199 7.85 -16.63 -15.92
C GLN A 199 7.06 -15.32 -15.66
N VAL A 200 6.35 -15.22 -14.55
CA VAL A 200 5.66 -13.99 -14.17
C VAL A 200 6.66 -12.86 -13.97
N LYS A 201 6.49 -11.78 -14.72
CA LYS A 201 7.29 -10.57 -14.54
C LYS A 201 6.72 -9.72 -13.40
N VAL A 202 7.59 -9.28 -12.51
CA VAL A 202 7.25 -8.38 -11.41
C VAL A 202 7.84 -7.02 -11.72
N VAL A 203 7.01 -5.99 -11.77
CA VAL A 203 7.43 -4.62 -12.11
C VAL A 203 7.23 -3.68 -10.94
N ALA A 204 8.32 -3.09 -10.49
CA ALA A 204 8.34 -2.09 -9.43
C ALA A 204 8.06 -0.69 -9.99
N VAL A 205 7.31 0.11 -9.24
CA VAL A 205 7.08 1.52 -9.58
C VAL A 205 7.66 2.41 -8.48
N GLU A 206 8.47 3.39 -8.90
CA GLU A 206 9.08 4.39 -8.02
C GLU A 206 8.88 5.82 -8.55
N PRO A 207 9.06 6.87 -7.72
CA PRO A 207 9.01 8.25 -8.21
C PRO A 207 10.18 8.59 -9.12
N ALA A 208 9.92 9.22 -10.26
CA ALA A 208 10.96 9.65 -11.20
C ALA A 208 11.94 10.68 -10.61
N SER A 209 11.47 11.49 -9.64
CA SER A 209 12.31 12.46 -8.92
C SER A 209 13.07 11.86 -7.72
N SER A 210 12.77 10.60 -7.37
CA SER A 210 13.48 9.82 -6.35
C SER A 210 13.74 8.39 -6.83
N PRO A 211 14.55 8.20 -7.89
CA PRO A 211 14.78 6.91 -8.53
C PRO A 211 15.82 6.09 -7.74
N LEU A 212 15.50 5.81 -6.47
CA LEU A 212 16.42 5.15 -5.55
C LEU A 212 16.71 3.71 -5.94
N LEU A 213 15.67 2.96 -6.36
CA LEU A 213 15.82 1.55 -6.70
C LEU A 213 16.52 1.35 -8.05
N SER A 214 16.24 2.23 -9.03
CA SER A 214 16.82 2.12 -10.38
C SER A 214 18.17 2.83 -10.54
N LYS A 215 18.38 3.95 -9.80
CA LYS A 215 19.57 4.81 -9.99
C LYS A 215 20.35 5.09 -8.70
N GLY A 216 19.92 4.58 -7.56
CA GLY A 216 20.59 4.79 -6.27
C GLY A 216 20.48 6.23 -5.71
N THR A 217 19.58 7.06 -6.25
CA THR A 217 19.46 8.47 -5.87
C THR A 217 18.08 8.74 -5.27
N ALA A 218 18.05 9.20 -4.01
CA ALA A 218 16.84 9.66 -3.35
C ALA A 218 16.64 11.17 -3.55
N GLY A 219 15.38 11.60 -3.63
CA GLY A 219 15.01 13.00 -3.78
C GLY A 219 13.61 13.31 -3.25
N PRO A 220 13.23 14.60 -3.14
CA PRO A 220 11.88 14.99 -2.77
C PRO A 220 10.89 14.65 -3.89
N HIS A 221 9.68 14.21 -3.52
CA HIS A 221 8.60 13.91 -4.46
C HIS A 221 7.23 14.00 -3.79
N GLY A 222 6.17 14.18 -4.59
CA GLY A 222 4.78 14.26 -4.16
C GLY A 222 4.00 12.94 -4.32
N LEU A 223 4.61 11.85 -4.79
CA LEU A 223 3.93 10.55 -4.92
C LEU A 223 3.74 9.89 -3.54
N GLN A 224 2.73 10.37 -2.80
CA GLN A 224 2.42 9.85 -1.47
C GLN A 224 2.13 8.35 -1.51
N GLY A 225 2.72 7.61 -0.56
CA GLY A 225 2.51 6.16 -0.39
C GLY A 225 3.59 5.27 -0.99
N ILE A 226 4.45 5.80 -1.86
CA ILE A 226 5.62 5.13 -2.43
C ILE A 226 6.88 6.00 -2.26
N GLY A 227 8.06 5.45 -2.55
CA GLY A 227 9.32 6.22 -2.51
C GLY A 227 9.73 6.61 -1.09
N ALA A 228 10.07 5.66 -0.25
CA ALA A 228 10.46 5.89 1.16
C ALA A 228 11.79 6.65 1.34
N ASN A 229 12.54 6.90 0.25
CA ASN A 229 13.88 7.52 0.24
C ASN A 229 14.99 6.70 0.93
N PHE A 230 14.71 5.46 1.25
CA PHE A 230 15.65 4.42 1.68
C PHE A 230 15.14 3.06 1.20
N VAL A 231 16.01 2.04 1.20
CA VAL A 231 15.61 0.66 0.86
C VAL A 231 15.10 -0.02 2.12
N PRO A 232 13.79 -0.35 2.21
CA PRO A 232 13.23 -1.01 3.39
C PRO A 232 13.76 -2.44 3.55
N LYS A 233 13.92 -2.91 4.79
CA LYS A 233 14.34 -4.30 5.05
C LYS A 233 13.30 -5.33 4.60
N VAL A 234 12.03 -4.95 4.57
CA VAL A 234 10.93 -5.80 4.07
C VAL A 234 11.04 -6.05 2.57
N LEU A 235 11.69 -5.15 1.81
CA LEU A 235 11.80 -5.26 0.36
C LEU A 235 12.84 -6.32 -0.06
N ASN A 236 12.38 -7.35 -0.75
CA ASN A 236 13.25 -8.25 -1.50
C ASN A 236 13.65 -7.58 -2.83
N THR A 237 14.86 -7.01 -2.88
CA THR A 237 15.35 -6.30 -4.06
C THR A 237 15.64 -7.20 -5.26
N GLY A 238 15.63 -8.51 -5.09
CA GLY A 238 15.78 -9.50 -6.17
C GLY A 238 14.46 -9.96 -6.77
N ILE A 239 13.30 -9.45 -6.29
CA ILE A 239 12.00 -9.99 -6.72
C ILE A 239 11.51 -9.38 -8.03
N TYR A 240 11.81 -8.12 -8.30
CA TYR A 240 11.33 -7.41 -9.48
C TYR A 240 12.30 -7.56 -10.67
N ASP A 241 11.72 -7.66 -11.85
CA ASP A 241 12.43 -7.83 -13.13
C ASP A 241 12.64 -6.50 -13.85
N GLU A 242 11.81 -5.49 -13.54
CA GLU A 242 11.85 -4.15 -14.12
C GLU A 242 11.44 -3.11 -13.08
N ILE A 243 11.99 -1.89 -13.21
CA ILE A 243 11.60 -0.73 -12.41
C ILE A 243 11.15 0.36 -13.37
N ILE A 244 9.95 0.93 -13.15
CA ILE A 244 9.42 2.03 -13.95
C ILE A 244 9.33 3.28 -13.06
N PRO A 245 10.18 4.30 -13.31
CA PRO A 245 10.05 5.59 -12.67
C PRO A 245 8.86 6.37 -13.24
N VAL A 246 8.00 6.92 -12.37
CA VAL A 246 6.78 7.65 -12.76
C VAL A 246 6.85 9.10 -12.26
N THR A 247 6.45 10.04 -13.10
CA THR A 247 6.36 11.46 -12.71
C THR A 247 5.05 11.73 -11.94
N GLU A 248 5.00 12.82 -11.18
CA GLU A 248 3.76 13.24 -10.50
C GLU A 248 2.65 13.55 -11.50
N ALA A 249 2.99 14.21 -12.62
CA ALA A 249 2.02 14.54 -13.65
C ALA A 249 1.38 13.30 -14.28
N ASP A 250 2.17 12.26 -14.55
CA ASP A 250 1.70 11.00 -15.10
C ASP A 250 0.81 10.25 -14.09
N ALA A 251 1.23 10.18 -12.83
CA ALA A 251 0.47 9.56 -11.77
C ALA A 251 -0.89 10.25 -11.56
N TYR A 252 -0.90 11.59 -11.53
CA TYR A 252 -2.14 12.35 -11.37
C TYR A 252 -3.08 12.18 -12.58
N SER A 253 -2.51 12.21 -13.79
CA SER A 253 -3.27 12.00 -15.02
C SER A 253 -3.95 10.63 -15.04
N ALA A 254 -3.20 9.56 -14.75
CA ALA A 254 -3.72 8.20 -14.72
C ALA A 254 -4.78 8.00 -13.62
N GLY A 255 -4.57 8.59 -12.44
CA GLY A 255 -5.52 8.52 -11.34
C GLY A 255 -6.83 9.25 -11.62
N ARG A 256 -6.80 10.39 -12.31
CA ARG A 256 -8.02 11.06 -12.80
C ARG A 256 -8.69 10.27 -13.91
N LEU A 257 -7.88 9.69 -14.82
CA LEU A 257 -8.39 8.94 -15.95
C LEU A 257 -9.23 7.74 -15.54
N ILE A 258 -8.74 6.91 -14.60
CA ILE A 258 -9.50 5.76 -14.11
C ILE A 258 -10.81 6.17 -13.44
N GLY A 259 -10.79 7.27 -12.67
CA GLY A 259 -12.02 7.81 -12.07
C GLY A 259 -13.07 8.20 -13.12
N ARG A 260 -12.63 8.85 -14.19
CA ARG A 260 -13.53 9.33 -15.27
C ARG A 260 -13.97 8.22 -16.22
N ARG A 261 -13.21 7.12 -16.35
CA ARG A 261 -13.49 6.06 -17.35
C ARG A 261 -14.08 4.80 -16.73
N GLU A 262 -13.61 4.40 -15.56
CA GLU A 262 -14.05 3.17 -14.90
C GLU A 262 -14.89 3.43 -13.63
N GLY A 263 -15.05 4.71 -13.23
CA GLY A 263 -15.78 5.07 -12.00
C GLY A 263 -15.06 4.71 -10.72
N VAL A 264 -13.76 4.49 -10.78
CA VAL A 264 -12.93 4.05 -9.63
C VAL A 264 -12.05 5.21 -9.15
N LEU A 265 -12.33 5.75 -7.97
CA LEU A 265 -11.48 6.78 -7.35
C LEU A 265 -10.33 6.13 -6.60
N VAL A 266 -9.11 6.52 -6.96
CA VAL A 266 -7.89 5.95 -6.40
C VAL A 266 -6.92 7.02 -5.91
N GLY A 267 -6.00 6.63 -4.99
CA GLY A 267 -4.97 7.52 -4.51
C GLY A 267 -3.80 7.72 -5.49
N ILE A 268 -2.88 8.61 -5.11
CA ILE A 268 -1.74 9.03 -5.96
C ILE A 268 -0.85 7.85 -6.36
N SER A 269 -0.50 6.97 -5.41
CA SER A 269 0.33 5.81 -5.70
C SER A 269 -0.37 4.78 -6.59
N SER A 270 -1.70 4.70 -6.52
CA SER A 270 -2.51 3.90 -7.44
C SER A 270 -2.42 4.45 -8.87
N GLY A 271 -2.50 5.78 -9.02
CA GLY A 271 -2.31 6.43 -10.31
C GLY A 271 -0.93 6.16 -10.90
N ALA A 272 0.13 6.21 -10.08
CA ALA A 272 1.48 5.87 -10.53
C ALA A 272 1.59 4.41 -11.01
N ALA A 273 1.06 3.46 -10.24
CA ALA A 273 1.07 2.05 -10.62
C ALA A 273 0.25 1.80 -11.91
N LEU A 274 -0.91 2.45 -12.02
CA LEU A 274 -1.76 2.35 -13.20
C LEU A 274 -1.07 2.90 -14.45
N TRP A 275 -0.42 4.07 -14.34
CA TRP A 275 0.32 4.64 -15.49
C TRP A 275 1.38 3.66 -15.98
N ALA A 276 2.20 3.12 -15.09
CA ALA A 276 3.21 2.12 -15.44
C ALA A 276 2.61 0.87 -16.11
N ALA A 277 1.47 0.38 -15.60
CA ALA A 277 0.77 -0.75 -16.19
C ALA A 277 0.21 -0.45 -17.60
N MET A 278 -0.30 0.76 -17.84
CA MET A 278 -0.72 1.20 -19.18
C MET A 278 0.45 1.28 -20.14
N GLU A 279 1.61 1.81 -19.71
CA GLU A 279 2.81 1.85 -20.56
C GLU A 279 3.30 0.44 -20.92
N LEU A 280 3.24 -0.50 -19.98
CA LEU A 280 3.53 -1.92 -20.25
C LEU A 280 2.51 -2.53 -21.24
N ALA A 281 1.22 -2.18 -21.11
CA ALA A 281 0.16 -2.70 -21.95
C ALA A 281 0.20 -2.16 -23.40
N LYS A 282 0.86 -1.05 -23.65
CA LYS A 282 1.10 -0.49 -25.00
C LYS A 282 2.25 -1.18 -25.73
N ARG A 283 3.14 -1.88 -25.02
CA ARG A 283 4.31 -2.51 -25.63
C ARG A 283 3.89 -3.69 -26.51
N PRO A 284 4.37 -3.78 -27.76
CA PRO A 284 4.00 -4.85 -28.71
C PRO A 284 4.27 -6.26 -28.16
N GLU A 285 5.37 -6.43 -27.42
CA GLU A 285 5.75 -7.73 -26.83
C GLU A 285 4.82 -8.18 -25.70
N ASN A 286 3.94 -7.30 -25.22
CA ASN A 286 2.95 -7.61 -24.20
C ASN A 286 1.54 -7.77 -24.77
N ALA A 287 1.37 -7.70 -26.09
CA ALA A 287 0.08 -7.92 -26.71
C ALA A 287 -0.50 -9.30 -26.35
N GLY A 288 -1.76 -9.32 -25.91
CA GLY A 288 -2.46 -10.53 -25.48
C GLY A 288 -2.10 -11.04 -24.07
N LYS A 289 -1.13 -10.43 -23.37
CA LYS A 289 -0.79 -10.79 -21.99
C LYS A 289 -1.77 -10.21 -20.98
N THR A 290 -1.83 -10.83 -19.81
CA THR A 290 -2.59 -10.34 -18.66
C THR A 290 -1.65 -9.60 -17.71
N ILE A 291 -1.94 -8.32 -17.49
CA ILE A 291 -1.23 -7.43 -16.55
C ILE A 291 -2.14 -7.16 -15.36
N VAL A 292 -1.67 -7.49 -14.16
CA VAL A 292 -2.35 -7.17 -12.91
C VAL A 292 -1.65 -6.00 -12.25
N VAL A 293 -2.36 -4.91 -12.00
CA VAL A 293 -1.87 -3.75 -11.26
C VAL A 293 -2.57 -3.65 -9.90
N LEU A 294 -1.80 -3.48 -8.83
CA LEU A 294 -2.37 -3.27 -7.50
C LEU A 294 -2.60 -1.77 -7.27
N LEU A 295 -3.86 -1.42 -6.97
CA LEU A 295 -4.29 -0.07 -6.62
C LEU A 295 -4.51 0.00 -5.10
N PRO A 296 -3.55 0.58 -4.34
CA PRO A 296 -3.47 0.36 -2.89
C PRO A 296 -4.54 1.04 -2.05
N ASP A 297 -5.16 2.15 -2.52
CA ASP A 297 -6.11 2.90 -1.68
C ASP A 297 -7.11 3.74 -2.46
N THR A 298 -8.09 4.32 -1.72
CA THR A 298 -9.15 5.20 -2.24
C THR A 298 -8.65 6.60 -2.55
N GLY A 299 -9.28 7.26 -3.54
CA GLY A 299 -9.04 8.66 -3.89
C GLY A 299 -9.61 9.67 -2.88
N ASP A 300 -10.55 9.28 -2.03
CA ASP A 300 -11.22 10.20 -1.08
C ASP A 300 -10.24 10.91 -0.14
N ARG A 301 -9.09 10.30 0.12
CA ARG A 301 -8.01 10.84 0.98
C ARG A 301 -7.15 11.90 0.29
N TYR A 302 -7.40 12.18 -0.99
CA TYR A 302 -6.55 13.00 -1.86
C TYR A 302 -7.31 14.12 -2.56
N LEU A 303 -8.60 14.31 -2.27
CA LEU A 303 -9.45 15.31 -2.93
C LEU A 303 -8.94 16.74 -2.76
N SER A 304 -8.24 17.03 -1.66
CA SER A 304 -7.58 18.33 -1.41
C SER A 304 -6.18 18.46 -2.03
N THR A 305 -5.69 17.43 -2.74
CA THR A 305 -4.36 17.44 -3.35
C THR A 305 -4.40 17.93 -4.81
N PRO A 306 -3.24 18.33 -5.39
CA PRO A 306 -3.17 18.74 -6.80
C PRO A 306 -3.65 17.68 -7.80
N MET A 307 -3.75 16.41 -7.38
CA MET A 307 -4.30 15.36 -8.24
C MET A 307 -5.76 15.63 -8.64
N PHE A 308 -6.58 16.21 -7.74
CA PHE A 308 -8.00 16.46 -7.98
C PHE A 308 -8.37 17.95 -7.99
N GLN A 309 -7.44 18.84 -7.66
CA GLN A 309 -7.60 20.30 -7.78
C GLN A 309 -7.03 20.70 -9.14
N GLU A 310 -7.91 21.06 -10.08
CA GLU A 310 -7.56 21.70 -11.36
C GLU A 310 -7.72 23.21 -11.26
#